data_7cc3c33d3b44e6ea04f499aa352a1ce8
#
_entry.id   7cc3c33d3b44e6ea04f499aa352a1ce8
#
_cell.length_a   1.000
_cell.length_b   1.000
_cell.length_c   1.000
_cell.angle_alpha   90.00
_cell.angle_beta   90.00
_cell.angle_gamma   90.00
#
_symmetry.space_group_name_H-M   'P 1'
#
loop_
_entity.id
_entity.type
_entity.pdbx_description
1 polymer ?
#
loop_
_entity_poly.entity_id
_entity_poly.type
_entity_poly.pdbx_seq_one_letter_code
_entity_poly.pdbx_strand_id
1 'polypeptide(L)'
;MNNNKYYFICRKCGNKIEGFSQWFSEGQKCPSCGGKWVDVKYYNDYLKLPDLVQNRGGNPDSLFHYFDYLPIIDRNNIITEGEGVIPVDRFRFLEEFALRYYGLDLTVLAYRNDKNPGTGTFKDVAAAVVASVLKENGIKEYCVASTGNIASAFAHYLALAGISLSVFIPEDALKANEAGVGCYGQRVFRVRGDYSMAKRLCAEYSKKHNIHMSGGNTDPARVEAKKTQVFEWLRQLGYIPDVYIQALAGGTGPIAIHKGLEDIRHLKMFEKEPRYILVQTSGCNPMTMAWEQAKKEGFTEGWKNRFPILDHPATCIPTLANGDPQTYPTMAQLVFSTQGEFLTFDETMHVSVAQLIAFESSVRIGPAATIAVGGFFEALKAGCLRSGEKVLINIGEGSQRAPELLGQMTYTTRQVSSVDECMPSDRNHYREQLYRPFLP
;
A
#
# COMPACT_ATOMS: atom_id res chain seq x y z
N MET A 1 -12.53 30.91 -18.79
CA MET A 1 -11.18 30.38 -18.85
C MET A 1 -11.27 28.92 -18.43
N ASN A 2 -10.83 27.99 -19.29
CA ASN A 2 -10.81 26.56 -18.93
C ASN A 2 -9.84 26.37 -17.75
N ASN A 3 -10.38 26.15 -16.56
CA ASN A 3 -9.63 25.91 -15.33
C ASN A 3 -9.14 24.46 -15.28
N ASN A 4 -8.59 23.96 -16.39
CA ASN A 4 -8.06 22.59 -16.46
C ASN A 4 -6.73 22.54 -15.72
N LYS A 5 -6.75 22.01 -14.52
CA LYS A 5 -5.56 21.81 -13.67
C LYS A 5 -4.73 20.62 -14.14
N TYR A 6 -5.39 19.58 -14.67
CA TYR A 6 -4.81 18.31 -15.07
C TYR A 6 -5.56 17.68 -16.25
N TYR A 7 -4.96 16.68 -16.87
CA TYR A 7 -5.54 15.83 -17.91
C TYR A 7 -4.99 14.41 -17.80
N PHE A 8 -5.61 13.46 -18.50
CA PHE A 8 -5.12 12.09 -18.56
C PHE A 8 -4.51 11.78 -19.91
N ILE A 9 -3.50 10.90 -19.91
CA ILE A 9 -2.94 10.28 -21.09
C ILE A 9 -3.15 8.76 -21.01
N CYS A 10 -3.82 8.21 -22.01
CA CYS A 10 -4.03 6.75 -22.09
C CYS A 10 -2.69 6.04 -22.35
N ARG A 11 -2.31 5.12 -21.47
CA ARG A 11 -1.06 4.35 -21.61
C ARG A 11 -1.03 3.44 -22.83
N LYS A 12 -2.21 3.04 -23.37
CA LYS A 12 -2.30 2.13 -24.51
C LYS A 12 -2.13 2.85 -25.86
N CYS A 13 -2.71 4.05 -26.03
CA CYS A 13 -2.77 4.72 -27.34
C CYS A 13 -2.34 6.20 -27.31
N GLY A 14 -1.95 6.75 -26.16
CA GLY A 14 -1.52 8.15 -26.03
C GLY A 14 -2.64 9.18 -26.10
N ASN A 15 -3.91 8.76 -26.24
CA ASN A 15 -5.04 9.70 -26.34
C ASN A 15 -5.19 10.53 -25.06
N LYS A 16 -5.40 11.84 -25.23
CA LYS A 16 -5.67 12.79 -24.15
C LYS A 16 -7.14 12.74 -23.76
N ILE A 17 -7.42 12.78 -22.44
CA ILE A 17 -8.75 12.78 -21.83
C ILE A 17 -8.81 13.96 -20.86
N GLU A 18 -9.86 14.76 -20.90
CA GLU A 18 -9.99 16.01 -20.13
C GLU A 18 -10.47 15.74 -18.69
N GLY A 19 -9.66 15.00 -17.93
CA GLY A 19 -9.85 14.76 -16.51
C GLY A 19 -10.97 13.78 -16.15
N PHE A 20 -11.39 13.82 -14.87
CA PHE A 20 -12.36 12.86 -14.32
C PHE A 20 -13.79 13.02 -14.88
N SER A 21 -14.22 14.22 -15.21
CA SER A 21 -15.57 14.42 -15.78
C SER A 21 -15.74 13.61 -17.07
N GLN A 22 -14.82 13.74 -18.01
CA GLN A 22 -14.83 12.94 -19.23
C GLN A 22 -14.60 11.46 -18.94
N TRP A 23 -13.66 11.12 -18.02
CA TRP A 23 -13.36 9.73 -17.66
C TRP A 23 -14.59 8.99 -17.15
N PHE A 24 -15.40 9.61 -16.31
CA PHE A 24 -16.64 9.00 -15.81
C PHE A 24 -17.73 8.93 -16.88
N SER A 25 -17.91 9.96 -17.70
CA SER A 25 -18.89 9.92 -18.79
C SER A 25 -18.59 8.84 -19.84
N GLU A 26 -17.32 8.50 -20.04
CA GLU A 26 -16.86 7.41 -20.91
C GLU A 26 -16.82 6.03 -20.23
N GLY A 27 -17.38 5.90 -19.01
CA GLY A 27 -17.42 4.66 -18.27
C GLY A 27 -16.05 4.14 -17.81
N GLN A 28 -15.17 5.05 -17.39
CA GLN A 28 -13.82 4.80 -16.86
C GLN A 28 -12.91 4.06 -17.84
N LYS A 29 -12.95 4.45 -19.12
CA LYS A 29 -12.14 3.91 -20.22
C LYS A 29 -11.76 4.98 -21.22
N CYS A 30 -10.68 4.75 -21.95
CA CYS A 30 -10.28 5.64 -23.04
C CYS A 30 -11.29 5.59 -24.19
N PRO A 31 -11.83 6.74 -24.66
CA PRO A 31 -12.81 6.76 -25.76
C PRO A 31 -12.24 6.25 -27.08
N SER A 32 -10.92 6.34 -27.29
CA SER A 32 -10.28 5.91 -28.55
C SER A 32 -9.99 4.41 -28.62
N CYS A 33 -9.57 3.77 -27.51
CA CYS A 33 -9.10 2.37 -27.56
C CYS A 33 -9.67 1.46 -26.47
N GLY A 34 -10.56 1.98 -25.61
CA GLY A 34 -11.14 1.23 -24.47
C GLY A 34 -10.16 0.92 -23.33
N GLY A 35 -8.91 1.42 -23.39
CA GLY A 35 -7.91 1.20 -22.34
C GLY A 35 -8.35 1.80 -21.00
N LYS A 36 -8.09 1.07 -19.90
CA LYS A 36 -8.51 1.46 -18.55
C LYS A 36 -7.36 2.03 -17.70
N TRP A 37 -6.15 2.11 -18.23
CA TRP A 37 -5.00 2.63 -17.53
C TRP A 37 -4.55 3.96 -18.14
N VAL A 38 -4.58 5.01 -17.33
CA VAL A 38 -4.20 6.36 -17.72
C VAL A 38 -3.18 6.95 -16.74
N ASP A 39 -2.35 7.85 -17.24
CA ASP A 39 -1.47 8.68 -16.43
C ASP A 39 -2.08 10.08 -16.29
N VAL A 40 -2.08 10.60 -15.07
CA VAL A 40 -2.47 11.99 -14.81
C VAL A 40 -1.27 12.90 -15.08
N LYS A 41 -1.50 13.98 -15.81
CA LYS A 41 -0.52 15.03 -16.09
C LYS A 41 -1.05 16.38 -15.62
N TYR A 42 -0.20 17.22 -15.05
CA TYR A 42 -0.53 18.52 -14.50
C TYR A 42 0.07 19.63 -15.35
N TYR A 43 -0.70 20.69 -15.59
CA TYR A 43 -0.23 21.84 -16.37
C TYR A 43 0.77 22.73 -15.63
N ASN A 44 0.84 22.63 -14.28
CA ASN A 44 1.72 23.45 -13.44
C ASN A 44 3.15 22.92 -13.31
N ASP A 45 3.43 21.76 -13.91
CA ASP A 45 4.77 21.13 -14.01
C ASP A 45 5.54 21.05 -12.67
N TYR A 46 4.82 20.96 -11.54
CA TYR A 46 5.37 20.83 -10.18
C TYR A 46 6.32 21.97 -9.71
N LEU A 47 6.32 23.12 -10.34
CA LEU A 47 7.27 24.22 -10.07
C LEU A 47 7.24 24.74 -8.63
N LYS A 48 6.12 24.63 -7.93
CA LYS A 48 5.98 25.07 -6.53
C LYS A 48 6.32 23.96 -5.51
N LEU A 49 6.56 22.73 -5.95
CA LEU A 49 6.81 21.61 -5.05
C LEU A 49 8.07 21.79 -4.19
N PRO A 50 9.20 22.34 -4.70
CA PRO A 50 10.38 22.57 -3.87
C PRO A 50 10.08 23.42 -2.65
N ASP A 51 9.28 24.48 -2.79
CA ASP A 51 8.91 25.34 -1.65
C ASP A 51 8.05 24.59 -0.62
N LEU A 52 7.10 23.75 -1.09
CA LEU A 52 6.23 22.96 -0.21
C LEU A 52 6.98 21.92 0.62
N VAL A 53 8.00 21.27 0.03
CA VAL A 53 8.78 20.24 0.74
C VAL A 53 9.94 20.81 1.57
N GLN A 54 10.43 22.02 1.23
CA GLN A 54 11.50 22.69 2.00
C GLN A 54 10.97 23.44 3.22
N ASN A 55 9.68 23.76 3.24
CA ASN A 55 9.05 24.47 4.35
C ASN A 55 8.88 23.55 5.58
N ARG A 56 10.01 23.18 6.18
CA ARG A 56 10.08 22.30 7.37
C ARG A 56 9.38 22.85 8.61
N GLY A 57 9.02 24.13 8.61
CA GLY A 57 8.32 24.82 9.69
C GLY A 57 6.78 24.84 9.54
N GLY A 58 6.23 24.40 8.41
CA GLY A 58 4.79 24.23 8.23
C GLY A 58 4.34 22.87 8.73
N ASN A 59 3.29 22.80 9.53
CA ASN A 59 2.62 21.56 9.89
C ASN A 59 1.49 21.35 8.87
N PRO A 60 1.70 20.55 7.79
CA PRO A 60 0.62 20.24 6.87
C PRO A 60 -0.45 19.42 7.61
N ASP A 61 -1.72 19.76 7.39
CA ASP A 61 -2.84 19.09 8.08
C ASP A 61 -3.20 17.75 7.43
N SER A 62 -2.88 17.57 6.14
CA SER A 62 -3.18 16.36 5.37
C SER A 62 -2.38 16.29 4.07
N LEU A 63 -2.54 15.19 3.32
CA LEU A 63 -1.99 15.06 1.96
C LEU A 63 -2.46 16.20 1.02
N PHE A 64 -3.55 16.90 1.33
CA PHE A 64 -4.04 18.04 0.55
C PHE A 64 -3.18 19.31 0.70
N HIS A 65 -2.13 19.28 1.53
CA HIS A 65 -0.99 20.18 1.43
C HIS A 65 -0.44 20.24 -0.01
N TYR A 66 -0.47 19.12 -0.70
CA TYR A 66 -0.05 18.97 -2.10
C TYR A 66 -1.21 19.10 -3.09
N PHE A 67 -2.25 19.86 -2.73
CA PHE A 67 -3.48 20.02 -3.52
C PHE A 67 -3.21 20.31 -5.00
N ASP A 68 -2.25 21.19 -5.31
CA ASP A 68 -1.94 21.58 -6.69
C ASP A 68 -1.49 20.40 -7.57
N TYR A 69 -1.10 19.28 -6.96
CA TYR A 69 -0.63 18.03 -7.58
C TYR A 69 -1.56 16.85 -7.33
N LEU A 70 -2.81 17.13 -6.96
CA LEU A 70 -3.87 16.15 -6.81
C LEU A 70 -4.99 16.44 -7.83
N PRO A 71 -5.69 15.41 -8.35
CA PRO A 71 -6.64 15.58 -9.45
C PRO A 71 -8.02 16.03 -8.96
N ILE A 72 -8.04 17.12 -8.21
CA ILE A 72 -9.24 17.80 -7.68
C ILE A 72 -9.11 19.28 -8.04
N ILE A 73 -10.15 19.88 -8.56
CA ILE A 73 -10.17 21.27 -9.05
C ILE A 73 -10.61 22.24 -7.94
N ASP A 74 -11.71 21.92 -7.25
CA ASP A 74 -12.28 22.77 -6.22
C ASP A 74 -12.00 22.24 -4.82
N ARG A 75 -11.33 23.06 -3.98
CA ARG A 75 -11.01 22.73 -2.57
C ARG A 75 -12.24 22.43 -1.71
N ASN A 76 -13.44 22.93 -2.08
CA ASN A 76 -14.68 22.64 -1.37
C ASN A 76 -15.12 21.16 -1.49
N ASN A 77 -14.55 20.43 -2.42
CA ASN A 77 -14.79 19.00 -2.59
C ASN A 77 -13.84 18.10 -1.78
N ILE A 78 -12.86 18.67 -1.10
CA ILE A 78 -11.92 17.91 -0.27
C ILE A 78 -12.66 17.17 0.83
N ILE A 79 -12.36 15.88 0.95
CA ILE A 79 -12.79 14.99 2.04
C ILE A 79 -11.50 14.50 2.71
N THR A 80 -11.30 14.86 3.97
CA THR A 80 -10.07 14.54 4.72
C THR A 80 -10.33 14.45 6.22
N GLU A 81 -9.53 13.64 6.90
CA GLU A 81 -9.37 13.62 8.36
C GLU A 81 -7.92 13.86 8.79
N GLY A 82 -7.05 14.30 7.87
CA GLY A 82 -5.65 14.55 8.15
C GLY A 82 -4.70 13.43 7.69
N GLU A 83 -5.15 12.51 6.84
CA GLU A 83 -4.34 11.41 6.32
C GLU A 83 -3.19 11.89 5.43
N GLY A 84 -2.14 11.04 5.33
CA GLY A 84 -0.98 11.24 4.45
C GLY A 84 0.19 12.00 5.07
N VAL A 85 -0.05 12.78 6.12
CA VAL A 85 1.00 13.43 6.93
C VAL A 85 1.29 12.55 8.15
N ILE A 86 2.13 11.56 7.95
CA ILE A 86 2.42 10.52 8.92
C ILE A 86 3.93 10.47 9.22
N PRO A 87 4.35 10.05 10.42
CA PRO A 87 5.76 10.08 10.79
C PRO A 87 6.60 9.05 10.02
N VAL A 88 7.89 9.37 9.91
CA VAL A 88 8.96 8.43 9.58
C VAL A 88 9.74 8.17 10.85
N ASP A 89 9.63 6.96 11.41
CA ASP A 89 10.36 6.56 12.62
C ASP A 89 11.66 5.84 12.24
N ARG A 90 12.67 5.90 13.13
CA ARG A 90 13.91 5.15 12.96
C ARG A 90 13.86 3.86 13.78
N PHE A 91 14.06 2.73 13.17
CA PHE A 91 14.07 1.40 13.81
C PHE A 91 15.50 0.96 14.12
N ARG A 92 16.12 1.58 15.13
CA ARG A 92 17.50 1.33 15.53
C ARG A 92 17.79 -0.13 15.86
N PHE A 93 16.83 -0.84 16.44
CA PHE A 93 16.99 -2.26 16.76
C PHE A 93 17.19 -3.14 15.51
N LEU A 94 16.63 -2.75 14.35
CA LEU A 94 16.90 -3.42 13.07
C LEU A 94 18.30 -3.06 12.52
N GLU A 95 18.76 -1.83 12.74
CA GLU A 95 20.13 -1.40 12.42
C GLU A 95 21.16 -2.21 13.25
N GLU A 96 20.94 -2.31 14.56
CA GLU A 96 21.76 -3.11 15.48
C GLU A 96 21.79 -4.59 15.06
N PHE A 97 20.64 -5.13 14.65
CA PHE A 97 20.53 -6.50 14.14
C PHE A 97 21.37 -6.70 12.87
N ALA A 98 21.21 -5.79 11.89
CA ALA A 98 21.94 -5.87 10.62
C ALA A 98 23.46 -5.76 10.84
N LEU A 99 23.90 -4.83 11.71
CA LEU A 99 25.30 -4.66 12.04
C LEU A 99 25.87 -5.90 12.75
N ARG A 100 25.17 -6.41 13.77
CA ARG A 100 25.64 -7.52 14.61
C ARG A 100 25.75 -8.84 13.83
N TYR A 101 24.77 -9.17 13.00
CA TYR A 101 24.68 -10.49 12.39
C TYR A 101 25.11 -10.54 10.93
N TYR A 102 25.13 -9.40 10.25
CA TYR A 102 25.48 -9.32 8.81
C TYR A 102 26.63 -8.35 8.53
N GLY A 103 27.11 -7.59 9.53
CA GLY A 103 28.19 -6.60 9.36
C GLY A 103 27.79 -5.40 8.52
N LEU A 104 26.48 -5.13 8.37
CA LEU A 104 25.95 -4.04 7.54
C LEU A 104 25.58 -2.84 8.43
N ASP A 105 26.23 -1.71 8.16
CA ASP A 105 25.85 -0.42 8.74
C ASP A 105 24.73 0.20 7.91
N LEU A 106 23.50 0.16 8.40
CA LEU A 106 22.30 0.63 7.72
C LEU A 106 21.60 1.73 8.51
N THR A 107 20.85 2.58 7.82
CA THR A 107 19.79 3.40 8.43
C THR A 107 18.46 2.78 8.09
N VAL A 108 17.70 2.32 9.11
CA VAL A 108 16.40 1.67 8.89
C VAL A 108 15.25 2.55 9.36
N LEU A 109 14.42 2.93 8.43
CA LEU A 109 13.29 3.84 8.62
C LEU A 109 11.97 3.10 8.43
N ALA A 110 10.98 3.47 9.21
CA ALA A 110 9.61 2.96 9.15
C ALA A 110 8.66 4.08 8.73
N TYR A 111 8.02 3.98 7.55
CA TYR A 111 6.99 4.91 7.12
C TYR A 111 5.65 4.47 7.69
N ARG A 112 5.12 5.24 8.64
CA ARG A 112 4.09 4.86 9.60
C ARG A 112 2.67 5.06 9.07
N ASN A 113 2.31 4.36 7.97
CA ASN A 113 0.94 4.39 7.42
C ASN A 113 -0.13 3.85 8.39
N ASP A 114 0.28 3.11 9.43
CA ASP A 114 -0.58 2.72 10.55
C ASP A 114 -1.06 3.91 11.40
N LYS A 115 -0.49 5.10 11.20
CA LYS A 115 -0.87 6.35 11.86
C LYS A 115 -1.85 7.22 11.08
N ASN A 116 -2.27 6.78 9.88
CA ASN A 116 -3.36 7.47 9.19
C ASN A 116 -4.62 7.47 10.06
N PRO A 117 -5.34 8.61 10.16
CA PRO A 117 -6.41 8.77 11.16
C PRO A 117 -7.68 7.96 10.86
N GLY A 118 -8.02 7.74 9.60
CA GLY A 118 -9.28 7.09 9.22
C GLY A 118 -9.36 5.63 9.65
N THR A 119 -8.68 4.74 8.94
CA THR A 119 -8.68 3.30 9.24
C THR A 119 -7.34 2.77 9.78
N GLY A 120 -6.35 3.65 9.95
CA GLY A 120 -4.99 3.27 10.35
C GLY A 120 -4.29 2.46 9.30
N THR A 121 -4.51 2.80 8.03
CA THR A 121 -3.90 2.08 6.92
C THR A 121 -3.42 3.01 5.81
N PHE A 122 -2.50 2.51 5.05
CA PHE A 122 -2.02 3.07 3.79
C PHE A 122 -3.15 3.32 2.73
N LYS A 123 -4.36 2.77 2.95
CA LYS A 123 -5.48 2.96 2.02
C LYS A 123 -6.24 4.27 2.26
N ASP A 124 -6.08 4.87 3.42
CA ASP A 124 -6.77 6.11 3.78
C ASP A 124 -6.46 7.25 2.81
N VAL A 125 -5.17 7.45 2.46
CA VAL A 125 -4.76 8.47 1.48
C VAL A 125 -5.46 8.29 0.12
N ALA A 126 -5.62 7.03 -0.32
CA ALA A 126 -6.31 6.73 -1.57
C ALA A 126 -7.81 6.97 -1.47
N ALA A 127 -8.42 6.60 -0.34
CA ALA A 127 -9.86 6.74 -0.13
C ALA A 127 -10.28 8.21 -0.04
N ALA A 128 -9.50 9.06 0.62
CA ALA A 128 -9.73 10.48 0.74
C ALA A 128 -9.75 11.18 -0.65
N VAL A 129 -8.77 10.91 -1.50
CA VAL A 129 -8.73 11.51 -2.85
C VAL A 129 -9.83 10.94 -3.73
N VAL A 130 -10.11 9.63 -3.68
CA VAL A 130 -11.24 9.05 -4.43
C VAL A 130 -12.56 9.65 -3.98
N ALA A 131 -12.81 9.79 -2.67
CA ALA A 131 -14.03 10.41 -2.15
C ALA A 131 -14.18 11.86 -2.63
N SER A 132 -13.09 12.64 -2.60
CA SER A 132 -13.06 14.03 -3.08
C SER A 132 -13.35 14.11 -4.58
N VAL A 133 -12.74 13.25 -5.39
CA VAL A 133 -12.98 13.16 -6.84
C VAL A 133 -14.43 12.78 -7.16
N LEU A 134 -14.97 11.78 -6.47
CA LEU A 134 -16.36 11.37 -6.67
C LEU A 134 -17.34 12.48 -6.29
N LYS A 135 -17.10 13.17 -5.16
CA LYS A 135 -17.89 14.33 -4.72
C LYS A 135 -17.86 15.44 -5.76
N GLU A 136 -16.67 15.82 -6.26
CA GLU A 136 -16.49 16.87 -7.27
C GLU A 136 -17.26 16.57 -8.57
N ASN A 137 -17.36 15.30 -8.94
CA ASN A 137 -18.06 14.86 -10.15
C ASN A 137 -19.53 14.48 -9.91
N GLY A 138 -20.08 14.79 -8.73
CA GLY A 138 -21.49 14.57 -8.41
C GLY A 138 -21.89 13.09 -8.30
N ILE A 139 -20.94 12.19 -8.17
CA ILE A 139 -21.19 10.75 -8.03
C ILE A 139 -21.78 10.47 -6.65
N LYS A 140 -22.94 9.82 -6.60
CA LYS A 140 -23.67 9.53 -5.34
C LYS A 140 -23.58 8.07 -4.91
N GLU A 141 -23.20 7.18 -5.82
CA GLU A 141 -23.09 5.76 -5.55
C GLU A 141 -21.80 5.19 -6.17
N TYR A 142 -21.15 4.31 -5.44
CA TYR A 142 -19.89 3.67 -5.86
C TYR A 142 -19.90 2.20 -5.47
N CYS A 143 -19.18 1.34 -6.16
CA CYS A 143 -19.06 -0.06 -5.78
C CYS A 143 -17.62 -0.59 -5.89
N VAL A 144 -17.32 -1.60 -5.09
CA VAL A 144 -16.01 -2.24 -5.07
C VAL A 144 -16.13 -3.72 -4.68
N ALA A 145 -15.35 -4.58 -5.30
CA ALA A 145 -15.08 -5.92 -4.80
C ALA A 145 -13.75 -5.88 -4.01
N SER A 146 -13.79 -6.18 -2.71
CA SER A 146 -12.59 -6.18 -1.88
C SER A 146 -12.80 -6.88 -0.54
N THR A 147 -11.86 -7.72 -0.17
CA THR A 147 -11.76 -8.38 1.14
C THR A 147 -10.86 -7.65 2.14
N GLY A 148 -10.29 -6.49 1.75
CA GLY A 148 -9.21 -5.87 2.52
C GLY A 148 -9.42 -4.40 2.85
N ASN A 149 -8.34 -3.79 3.29
CA ASN A 149 -8.29 -2.42 3.81
C ASN A 149 -8.88 -1.34 2.91
N ILE A 150 -8.94 -1.56 1.58
CA ILE A 150 -9.52 -0.52 0.69
C ILE A 150 -11.03 -0.43 0.84
N ALA A 151 -11.74 -1.55 1.11
CA ALA A 151 -13.18 -1.52 1.33
C ALA A 151 -13.53 -0.71 2.58
N SER A 152 -12.82 -0.94 3.68
CA SER A 152 -13.03 -0.19 4.93
C SER A 152 -12.66 1.28 4.79
N ALA A 153 -11.55 1.60 4.13
CA ALA A 153 -11.17 2.98 3.89
C ALA A 153 -12.20 3.70 3.00
N PHE A 154 -12.67 3.06 1.92
CA PHE A 154 -13.78 3.62 1.13
C PHE A 154 -15.05 3.77 1.95
N ALA A 155 -15.41 2.81 2.78
CA ALA A 155 -16.61 2.90 3.62
C ALA A 155 -16.57 4.13 4.52
N HIS A 156 -15.42 4.40 5.13
CA HIS A 156 -15.19 5.55 5.98
C HIS A 156 -15.28 6.88 5.21
N TYR A 157 -14.41 7.09 4.21
CA TYR A 157 -14.31 8.37 3.50
C TYR A 157 -15.52 8.68 2.60
N LEU A 158 -16.17 7.67 2.01
CA LEU A 158 -17.39 7.88 1.25
C LEU A 158 -18.58 8.21 2.15
N ALA A 159 -18.64 7.66 3.37
CA ALA A 159 -19.64 8.08 4.36
C ALA A 159 -19.49 9.56 4.72
N LEU A 160 -18.24 10.04 4.96
CA LEU A 160 -17.95 11.46 5.16
C LEU A 160 -18.36 12.33 3.98
N ALA A 161 -18.25 11.81 2.76
CA ALA A 161 -18.65 12.50 1.53
C ALA A 161 -20.16 12.44 1.25
N GLY A 162 -20.93 11.69 2.03
CA GLY A 162 -22.36 11.43 1.76
C GLY A 162 -22.59 10.57 0.51
N ILE A 163 -21.65 9.68 0.17
CA ILE A 163 -21.68 8.79 -1.00
C ILE A 163 -21.97 7.37 -0.54
N SER A 164 -22.95 6.71 -1.15
CA SER A 164 -23.29 5.32 -0.87
C SER A 164 -22.28 4.36 -1.48
N LEU A 165 -21.80 3.40 -0.68
CA LEU A 165 -20.89 2.35 -1.14
C LEU A 165 -21.56 0.98 -1.09
N SER A 166 -21.37 0.20 -2.16
CA SER A 166 -21.72 -1.22 -2.20
C SER A 166 -20.45 -2.06 -2.30
N VAL A 167 -20.17 -2.86 -1.28
CA VAL A 167 -18.97 -3.72 -1.20
C VAL A 167 -19.36 -5.17 -1.44
N PHE A 168 -18.65 -5.83 -2.36
CA PHE A 168 -18.82 -7.24 -2.67
C PHE A 168 -17.64 -8.02 -2.08
N ILE A 169 -17.93 -8.96 -1.19
CA ILE A 169 -16.95 -9.81 -0.51
C ILE A 169 -17.28 -11.29 -0.77
N PRO A 170 -16.29 -12.19 -0.86
CA PRO A 170 -16.56 -13.63 -0.96
C PRO A 170 -17.13 -14.20 0.34
N GLU A 171 -17.67 -15.41 0.27
CA GLU A 171 -18.31 -16.05 1.42
C GLU A 171 -17.36 -16.40 2.58
N ASP A 172 -16.08 -16.58 2.30
CA ASP A 172 -15.02 -16.87 3.25
C ASP A 172 -14.36 -15.61 3.87
N ALA A 173 -14.82 -14.41 3.47
CA ALA A 173 -14.28 -13.16 4.01
C ALA A 173 -14.49 -13.06 5.53
N LEU A 174 -13.46 -12.53 6.22
CA LEU A 174 -13.49 -12.34 7.67
C LEU A 174 -14.64 -11.40 8.10
N LYS A 175 -15.32 -11.74 9.19
CA LYS A 175 -16.38 -10.90 9.77
C LYS A 175 -15.90 -9.49 10.13
N ALA A 176 -14.63 -9.35 10.53
CA ALA A 176 -14.02 -8.05 10.80
C ALA A 176 -14.01 -7.12 9.58
N ASN A 177 -13.86 -7.66 8.37
CA ASN A 177 -13.92 -6.87 7.14
C ASN A 177 -15.34 -6.36 6.86
N GLU A 178 -16.34 -7.19 7.12
CA GLU A 178 -17.75 -6.83 6.99
C GLU A 178 -18.15 -5.75 8.00
N ALA A 179 -17.77 -5.93 9.28
CA ALA A 179 -17.98 -4.95 10.33
C ALA A 179 -17.28 -3.61 10.03
N GLY A 180 -16.06 -3.65 9.50
CA GLY A 180 -15.29 -2.46 9.11
C GLY A 180 -15.90 -1.68 7.94
N VAL A 181 -16.93 -2.20 7.27
CA VAL A 181 -17.72 -1.51 6.25
C VAL A 181 -19.09 -1.12 6.79
N GLY A 182 -19.79 -2.06 7.44
CA GLY A 182 -21.15 -1.88 7.93
C GLY A 182 -21.27 -0.83 9.04
N CYS A 183 -20.24 -0.66 9.88
CA CYS A 183 -20.23 0.34 10.95
C CYS A 183 -20.38 1.79 10.44
N TYR A 184 -20.06 2.06 9.17
CA TYR A 184 -20.28 3.36 8.53
C TYR A 184 -21.61 3.46 7.77
N GLY A 185 -22.53 2.49 7.96
CA GLY A 185 -23.82 2.44 7.27
C GLY A 185 -23.73 2.09 5.78
N GLN A 186 -22.61 1.56 5.32
CA GLN A 186 -22.39 1.15 3.93
C GLN A 186 -22.89 -0.29 3.70
N ARG A 187 -23.21 -0.62 2.45
CA ARG A 187 -23.79 -1.92 2.10
C ARG A 187 -22.73 -2.97 1.82
N VAL A 188 -22.91 -4.17 2.39
CA VAL A 188 -22.06 -5.32 2.13
C VAL A 188 -22.89 -6.45 1.50
N PHE A 189 -22.42 -6.96 0.37
CA PHE A 189 -22.96 -8.14 -0.30
C PHE A 189 -21.96 -9.29 -0.15
N ARG A 190 -22.30 -10.29 0.67
CA ARG A 190 -21.55 -11.54 0.80
C ARG A 190 -21.93 -12.45 -0.36
N VAL A 191 -21.00 -12.69 -1.25
CA VAL A 191 -21.19 -13.45 -2.49
C VAL A 191 -20.89 -14.93 -2.21
N ARG A 192 -21.81 -15.82 -2.60
CA ARG A 192 -21.54 -17.26 -2.58
C ARG A 192 -20.50 -17.61 -3.61
N GLY A 193 -19.32 -17.98 -3.16
CA GLY A 193 -18.14 -18.25 -3.97
C GLY A 193 -16.91 -17.40 -3.58
N ASP A 194 -15.91 -17.44 -4.42
CA ASP A 194 -14.61 -16.84 -4.19
C ASP A 194 -14.54 -15.34 -4.54
N TYR A 195 -13.34 -14.78 -4.42
CA TYR A 195 -13.09 -13.38 -4.75
C TYR A 195 -13.28 -13.06 -6.24
N SER A 196 -13.03 -14.02 -7.15
CA SER A 196 -13.26 -13.85 -8.58
C SER A 196 -14.74 -13.70 -8.88
N MET A 197 -15.59 -14.49 -8.20
CA MET A 197 -17.04 -14.37 -8.25
C MET A 197 -17.50 -13.00 -7.71
N ALA A 198 -16.95 -12.56 -6.59
CA ALA A 198 -17.26 -11.25 -6.02
C ALA A 198 -16.91 -10.11 -7.00
N LYS A 199 -15.77 -10.16 -7.67
CA LYS A 199 -15.39 -9.20 -8.72
C LYS A 199 -16.40 -9.21 -9.89
N ARG A 200 -16.79 -10.41 -10.35
CA ARG A 200 -17.74 -10.55 -11.46
C ARG A 200 -19.08 -9.95 -11.11
N LEU A 201 -19.66 -10.32 -9.96
CA LEU A 201 -20.96 -9.79 -9.53
C LEU A 201 -20.91 -8.27 -9.28
N CYS A 202 -19.81 -7.73 -8.74
CA CYS A 202 -19.61 -6.30 -8.61
C CYS A 202 -19.64 -5.60 -9.98
N ALA A 203 -18.98 -6.17 -11.00
CA ALA A 203 -18.98 -5.62 -12.35
C ALA A 203 -20.36 -5.71 -13.02
N GLU A 204 -21.10 -6.80 -12.84
CA GLU A 204 -22.47 -6.96 -13.32
C GLU A 204 -23.42 -5.97 -12.63
N TYR A 205 -23.28 -5.78 -11.31
CA TYR A 205 -24.02 -4.79 -10.53
C TYR A 205 -23.77 -3.37 -11.02
N SER A 206 -22.48 -2.99 -11.17
CA SER A 206 -22.06 -1.72 -11.75
C SER A 206 -22.74 -1.44 -13.09
N LYS A 207 -22.68 -2.41 -14.01
CA LYS A 207 -23.28 -2.29 -15.33
C LYS A 207 -24.81 -2.20 -15.28
N LYS A 208 -25.46 -3.07 -14.49
CA LYS A 208 -26.92 -3.14 -14.40
C LYS A 208 -27.54 -1.87 -13.82
N HIS A 209 -26.89 -1.26 -12.84
CA HIS A 209 -27.40 -0.10 -12.13
C HIS A 209 -26.73 1.23 -12.53
N ASN A 210 -25.83 1.19 -13.53
CA ASN A 210 -25.05 2.35 -13.98
C ASN A 210 -24.30 3.04 -12.83
N ILE A 211 -23.68 2.23 -11.96
CA ILE A 211 -22.90 2.70 -10.81
C ILE A 211 -21.42 2.56 -11.14
N HIS A 212 -20.62 3.58 -10.85
CA HIS A 212 -19.18 3.53 -11.07
C HIS A 212 -18.51 2.52 -10.12
N MET A 213 -17.63 1.70 -10.69
CA MET A 213 -16.85 0.69 -9.96
C MET A 213 -15.41 1.15 -9.76
N SER A 214 -14.81 0.80 -8.62
CA SER A 214 -13.41 1.08 -8.35
C SER A 214 -12.48 0.51 -9.42
N GLY A 215 -11.63 1.35 -9.99
CA GLY A 215 -10.65 0.99 -11.04
C GLY A 215 -9.49 0.11 -10.56
N GLY A 216 -9.49 -0.31 -9.29
CA GLY A 216 -8.47 -1.20 -8.73
C GLY A 216 -7.09 -0.55 -8.61
N ASN A 217 -6.04 -1.29 -8.95
CA ASN A 217 -4.66 -0.85 -8.74
C ASN A 217 -4.19 0.23 -9.72
N THR A 218 -4.90 0.41 -10.82
CA THR A 218 -4.61 1.39 -11.87
C THR A 218 -5.56 2.58 -11.84
N ASP A 219 -6.41 2.68 -10.82
CA ASP A 219 -7.29 3.83 -10.60
C ASP A 219 -6.47 5.12 -10.47
N PRO A 220 -6.67 6.12 -11.33
CA PRO A 220 -5.84 7.32 -11.36
C PRO A 220 -5.90 8.11 -10.05
N ALA A 221 -7.07 8.23 -9.39
CA ALA A 221 -7.17 8.93 -8.12
C ALA A 221 -6.38 8.23 -7.01
N ARG A 222 -6.37 6.88 -7.00
CA ARG A 222 -5.62 6.09 -6.01
C ARG A 222 -4.10 6.17 -6.22
N VAL A 223 -3.66 6.23 -7.45
CA VAL A 223 -2.23 6.40 -7.79
C VAL A 223 -1.77 7.80 -7.40
N GLU A 224 -2.51 8.83 -7.80
CA GLU A 224 -2.19 10.23 -7.52
C GLU A 224 -2.17 10.54 -6.01
N ALA A 225 -3.08 9.96 -5.25
CA ALA A 225 -3.07 10.08 -3.80
C ALA A 225 -1.78 9.55 -3.18
N LYS A 226 -1.38 8.35 -3.58
CA LYS A 226 -0.23 7.67 -2.97
C LYS A 226 1.12 8.20 -3.42
N LYS A 227 1.20 8.88 -4.58
CA LYS A 227 2.45 9.50 -5.00
C LYS A 227 2.91 10.61 -4.04
N THR A 228 1.97 11.22 -3.27
CA THR A 228 2.30 12.25 -2.27
C THR A 228 3.24 11.76 -1.17
N GLN A 229 3.35 10.44 -0.97
CA GLN A 229 4.33 9.87 -0.05
C GLN A 229 5.77 10.24 -0.43
N VAL A 230 6.08 10.33 -1.71
CA VAL A 230 7.40 10.78 -2.20
C VAL A 230 7.67 12.21 -1.76
N PHE A 231 6.66 13.07 -1.82
CA PHE A 231 6.76 14.46 -1.40
C PHE A 231 6.96 14.56 0.12
N GLU A 232 6.27 13.70 0.89
CA GLU A 232 6.45 13.60 2.34
C GLU A 232 7.84 13.09 2.72
N TRP A 233 8.42 12.15 1.98
CA TRP A 233 9.79 11.73 2.21
C TRP A 233 10.78 12.87 1.99
N LEU A 234 10.64 13.62 0.90
CA LEU A 234 11.47 14.80 0.65
C LEU A 234 11.29 15.87 1.74
N ARG A 235 10.05 16.10 2.21
CA ARG A 235 9.75 17.07 3.26
C ARG A 235 10.35 16.67 4.61
N GLN A 236 10.20 15.41 5.02
CA GLN A 236 10.61 14.95 6.35
C GLN A 236 12.09 14.57 6.40
N LEU A 237 12.62 13.94 5.37
CA LEU A 237 13.99 13.42 5.34
C LEU A 237 14.95 14.33 4.59
N GLY A 238 14.48 15.08 3.59
CA GLY A 238 15.32 15.88 2.69
C GLY A 238 15.98 15.05 1.59
N TYR A 239 15.65 13.76 1.47
CA TYR A 239 16.17 12.84 0.44
C TYR A 239 15.18 11.73 0.14
N ILE A 240 15.41 11.01 -0.97
CA ILE A 240 14.73 9.75 -1.28
C ILE A 240 15.56 8.58 -0.71
N PRO A 241 14.97 7.63 0.02
CA PRO A 241 15.69 6.46 0.54
C PRO A 241 16.35 5.62 -0.56
N ASP A 242 17.43 4.91 -0.23
CA ASP A 242 18.15 4.04 -1.18
C ASP A 242 17.36 2.77 -1.51
N VAL A 243 16.61 2.26 -0.53
CA VAL A 243 15.80 1.03 -0.63
C VAL A 243 14.41 1.28 -0.07
N TYR A 244 13.40 0.83 -0.79
CA TYR A 244 12.01 0.81 -0.33
C TYR A 244 11.49 -0.60 -0.22
N ILE A 245 11.03 -1.00 0.97
CA ILE A 245 10.48 -2.33 1.25
C ILE A 245 8.99 -2.23 1.50
N GLN A 246 8.19 -3.01 0.75
CA GLN A 246 6.74 -3.04 0.90
C GLN A 246 6.17 -4.45 0.74
N ALA A 247 5.22 -4.81 1.60
CA ALA A 247 4.36 -5.97 1.38
C ALA A 247 3.46 -5.76 0.15
N LEU A 248 3.42 -6.74 -0.72
CA LEU A 248 2.84 -6.63 -2.05
C LEU A 248 1.58 -7.49 -2.21
N ALA A 249 0.46 -6.84 -2.51
CA ALA A 249 -0.71 -7.48 -3.12
C ALA A 249 -0.80 -7.06 -4.60
N GLY A 250 -1.54 -6.00 -4.91
CA GLY A 250 -1.73 -5.53 -6.29
C GLY A 250 -0.77 -4.44 -6.77
N GLY A 251 0.18 -3.94 -5.97
CA GLY A 251 1.27 -3.06 -6.41
C GLY A 251 0.92 -1.57 -6.62
N THR A 252 -0.24 -1.06 -6.21
CA THR A 252 -0.58 0.38 -6.37
C THR A 252 0.43 1.30 -5.69
N GLY A 253 1.03 0.89 -4.56
CA GLY A 253 2.02 1.69 -3.83
C GLY A 253 3.28 1.95 -4.65
N PRO A 254 4.03 0.91 -5.04
CA PRO A 254 5.22 1.07 -5.87
C PRO A 254 4.93 1.81 -7.19
N ILE A 255 3.78 1.54 -7.85
CA ILE A 255 3.35 2.28 -9.05
C ILE A 255 3.24 3.78 -8.76
N ALA A 256 2.63 4.15 -7.64
CA ALA A 256 2.42 5.53 -7.27
C ALA A 256 3.74 6.23 -6.87
N ILE A 257 4.64 5.54 -6.17
CA ILE A 257 5.95 6.06 -5.81
C ILE A 257 6.76 6.32 -7.08
N HIS A 258 6.85 5.35 -7.98
CA HIS A 258 7.51 5.51 -9.27
C HIS A 258 6.92 6.69 -10.05
N LYS A 259 5.58 6.77 -10.15
CA LYS A 259 4.88 7.89 -10.78
C LYS A 259 5.26 9.24 -10.15
N GLY A 260 5.28 9.34 -8.82
CA GLY A 260 5.66 10.55 -8.12
C GLY A 260 7.10 10.98 -8.41
N LEU A 261 8.04 10.03 -8.44
CA LEU A 261 9.44 10.30 -8.79
C LEU A 261 9.61 10.70 -10.25
N GLU A 262 8.93 10.02 -11.18
CA GLU A 262 8.92 10.39 -12.60
C GLU A 262 8.38 11.80 -12.82
N ASP A 263 7.29 12.16 -12.14
CA ASP A 263 6.67 13.50 -12.26
C ASP A 263 7.62 14.64 -11.85
N ILE A 264 8.51 14.41 -10.88
CA ILE A 264 9.41 15.43 -10.34
C ILE A 264 10.87 15.26 -10.74
N ARG A 265 11.20 14.29 -11.59
CA ARG A 265 12.57 14.01 -12.03
C ARG A 265 13.27 15.25 -12.63
N HIS A 266 12.52 16.06 -13.40
CA HIS A 266 13.03 17.28 -14.02
C HIS A 266 13.42 18.36 -13.00
N LEU A 267 12.87 18.34 -11.77
CA LEU A 267 13.23 19.27 -10.70
C LEU A 267 14.57 18.96 -10.03
N LYS A 268 15.18 17.82 -10.34
CA LYS A 268 16.50 17.39 -9.79
C LYS A 268 16.55 17.41 -8.25
N MET A 269 15.44 17.06 -7.60
CA MET A 269 15.32 17.02 -6.14
C MET A 269 15.87 15.71 -5.55
N PHE A 270 16.25 14.76 -6.37
CA PHE A 270 16.84 13.48 -6.00
C PHE A 270 17.76 12.99 -7.15
N GLU A 271 18.71 12.12 -6.82
CA GLU A 271 19.65 11.58 -7.79
C GLU A 271 19.16 10.29 -8.45
N LYS A 272 18.61 9.38 -7.66
CA LYS A 272 18.14 8.06 -8.10
C LYS A 272 16.85 7.64 -7.41
N GLU A 273 16.11 6.77 -8.06
CA GLU A 273 14.97 6.08 -7.44
C GLU A 273 15.46 5.04 -6.43
N PRO A 274 14.62 4.71 -5.43
CA PRO A 274 14.96 3.62 -4.52
C PRO A 274 14.98 2.29 -5.28
N ARG A 275 15.78 1.35 -4.83
CA ARG A 275 15.64 -0.05 -5.20
C ARG A 275 14.38 -0.59 -4.52
N TYR A 276 13.48 -1.19 -5.29
CA TYR A 276 12.24 -1.73 -4.74
C TYR A 276 12.46 -3.18 -4.31
N ILE A 277 12.30 -3.45 -3.02
CA ILE A 277 12.20 -4.80 -2.47
C ILE A 277 10.73 -5.06 -2.16
N LEU A 278 10.08 -5.86 -2.99
CA LEU A 278 8.65 -6.11 -2.94
C LEU A 278 8.40 -7.51 -2.39
N VAL A 279 7.65 -7.60 -1.28
CA VAL A 279 7.57 -8.82 -0.49
C VAL A 279 6.17 -9.41 -0.57
N GLN A 280 6.06 -10.66 -0.99
CA GLN A 280 4.81 -11.42 -0.97
C GLN A 280 4.80 -12.45 0.17
N THR A 281 3.61 -12.89 0.56
CA THR A 281 3.45 -13.96 1.56
C THR A 281 3.74 -15.32 0.93
N SER A 282 4.19 -16.28 1.71
CA SER A 282 4.41 -17.66 1.24
C SER A 282 3.11 -18.33 0.72
N GLY A 283 1.95 -17.95 1.25
CA GLY A 283 0.65 -18.46 0.81
C GLY A 283 0.09 -17.81 -0.47
N CYS A 284 0.70 -16.68 -0.93
CA CYS A 284 0.29 -16.00 -2.17
C CYS A 284 1.44 -15.17 -2.77
N ASN A 285 2.28 -15.79 -3.59
CA ASN A 285 3.51 -15.19 -4.13
C ASN A 285 3.71 -15.30 -5.66
N PRO A 286 2.66 -15.12 -6.49
CA PRO A 286 2.78 -15.34 -7.94
C PRO A 286 3.79 -14.43 -8.63
N MET A 287 3.98 -13.19 -8.14
CA MET A 287 4.98 -12.27 -8.72
C MET A 287 6.41 -12.72 -8.40
N THR A 288 6.67 -13.19 -7.18
CA THR A 288 7.98 -13.73 -6.81
C THR A 288 8.29 -15.00 -7.61
N MET A 289 7.31 -15.91 -7.79
CA MET A 289 7.48 -17.10 -8.62
C MET A 289 7.85 -16.74 -10.06
N ALA A 290 7.17 -15.76 -10.66
CA ALA A 290 7.46 -15.28 -12.01
C ALA A 290 8.86 -14.66 -12.10
N TRP A 291 9.25 -13.89 -11.09
CA TRP A 291 10.55 -13.24 -11.02
C TRP A 291 11.71 -14.25 -10.91
N GLU A 292 11.56 -15.23 -10.02
CA GLU A 292 12.55 -16.30 -9.86
C GLU A 292 12.71 -17.13 -11.15
N GLN A 293 11.61 -17.42 -11.83
CA GLN A 293 11.65 -18.09 -13.13
C GLN A 293 12.37 -17.23 -14.18
N ALA A 294 12.07 -15.93 -14.24
CA ALA A 294 12.73 -15.01 -15.17
C ALA A 294 14.24 -14.90 -14.89
N LYS A 295 14.66 -14.89 -13.61
CA LYS A 295 16.09 -14.93 -13.22
C LYS A 295 16.77 -16.19 -13.72
N LYS A 296 16.16 -17.36 -13.52
CA LYS A 296 16.69 -18.65 -14.01
C LYS A 296 16.84 -18.70 -15.53
N GLU A 297 15.94 -18.05 -16.25
CA GLU A 297 15.94 -17.94 -17.71
C GLU A 297 16.80 -16.78 -18.26
N GLY A 298 17.47 -16.01 -17.39
CA GLY A 298 18.28 -14.85 -17.79
C GLY A 298 17.48 -13.71 -18.38
N PHE A 299 16.24 -13.50 -17.95
CA PHE A 299 15.33 -12.44 -18.41
C PHE A 299 15.14 -12.39 -19.94
N THR A 300 14.85 -13.55 -20.54
CA THR A 300 14.61 -13.68 -21.96
C THR A 300 13.44 -12.84 -22.45
N GLU A 301 13.36 -12.57 -23.77
CA GLU A 301 12.30 -11.72 -24.36
C GLU A 301 10.90 -12.12 -23.88
N GLY A 302 10.07 -11.13 -23.54
CA GLY A 302 8.70 -11.33 -23.03
C GLY A 302 8.59 -11.82 -21.59
N TRP A 303 9.69 -11.99 -20.85
CA TRP A 303 9.70 -12.54 -19.49
C TRP A 303 8.70 -11.87 -18.54
N LYS A 304 8.55 -10.56 -18.59
CA LYS A 304 7.64 -9.80 -17.72
C LYS A 304 6.15 -10.06 -17.99
N ASN A 305 5.80 -10.68 -19.10
CA ASN A 305 4.41 -11.04 -19.41
C ASN A 305 4.07 -12.49 -19.05
N ARG A 306 5.05 -13.24 -18.51
CA ARG A 306 4.90 -14.64 -18.10
C ARG A 306 4.83 -14.70 -16.58
N PHE A 307 3.63 -14.89 -16.04
CA PHE A 307 3.42 -15.04 -14.60
C PHE A 307 2.28 -16.02 -14.33
N PRO A 308 2.38 -16.79 -13.25
CA PRO A 308 1.34 -17.72 -12.84
C PRO A 308 0.13 -16.96 -12.29
N ILE A 309 -1.05 -17.56 -12.46
CA ILE A 309 -2.28 -17.19 -11.76
C ILE A 309 -2.51 -18.25 -10.70
N LEU A 310 -2.69 -17.82 -9.46
CA LEU A 310 -3.04 -18.70 -8.34
C LEU A 310 -4.54 -18.55 -8.08
N ASP A 311 -5.27 -19.57 -8.49
CA ASP A 311 -6.70 -19.64 -8.25
C ASP A 311 -7.05 -19.78 -6.79
N HIS A 312 -7.42 -19.57 -5.88
CA HIS A 312 -7.61 -19.81 -4.44
C HIS A 312 -6.30 -19.79 -3.61
N PRO A 313 -5.59 -18.64 -3.53
CA PRO A 313 -4.38 -18.58 -2.71
C PRO A 313 -4.68 -18.85 -1.24
N ALA A 314 -3.90 -19.74 -0.63
CA ALA A 314 -4.09 -20.20 0.74
C ALA A 314 -3.27 -19.37 1.75
N THR A 315 -3.46 -18.05 1.76
CA THR A 315 -2.75 -17.16 2.70
C THR A 315 -3.57 -16.90 3.97
N CYS A 316 -2.90 -16.88 5.12
CA CYS A 316 -3.50 -16.45 6.39
C CYS A 316 -3.64 -14.92 6.49
N ILE A 317 -3.17 -14.16 5.47
CA ILE A 317 -3.28 -12.70 5.39
C ILE A 317 -4.15 -12.30 4.18
N PRO A 318 -5.48 -12.34 4.29
CA PRO A 318 -6.39 -12.13 3.14
C PRO A 318 -6.22 -10.78 2.44
N THR A 319 -5.71 -9.76 3.12
CA THR A 319 -5.41 -8.45 2.53
C THR A 319 -4.29 -8.48 1.49
N LEU A 320 -3.49 -9.55 1.46
CA LEU A 320 -2.42 -9.79 0.50
C LEU A 320 -2.76 -10.88 -0.54
N ALA A 321 -3.93 -11.51 -0.44
CA ALA A 321 -4.39 -12.56 -1.36
C ALA A 321 -4.71 -12.00 -2.76
N ASN A 322 -3.70 -11.78 -3.58
CA ASN A 322 -3.86 -11.37 -4.98
C ASN A 322 -3.20 -12.41 -5.90
N GLY A 323 -3.94 -13.48 -6.19
CA GLY A 323 -3.46 -14.60 -7.01
C GLY A 323 -3.37 -14.28 -8.50
N ASP A 324 -4.07 -13.24 -9.00
CA ASP A 324 -4.02 -12.78 -10.39
C ASP A 324 -3.39 -11.38 -10.49
N PRO A 325 -2.05 -11.30 -10.55
CA PRO A 325 -1.32 -10.04 -10.46
C PRO A 325 -1.17 -9.34 -11.82
N GLN A 326 -2.25 -8.82 -12.39
CA GLN A 326 -2.25 -8.12 -13.69
C GLN A 326 -1.31 -6.91 -13.77
N THR A 327 -0.82 -6.43 -12.63
CA THR A 327 0.19 -5.36 -12.54
C THR A 327 1.63 -5.88 -12.62
N TYR A 328 1.85 -7.20 -12.63
CA TYR A 328 3.19 -7.79 -12.66
C TYR A 328 4.10 -7.23 -13.74
N PRO A 329 3.67 -7.09 -15.02
CA PRO A 329 4.55 -6.55 -16.07
C PRO A 329 5.15 -5.17 -15.71
N THR A 330 4.34 -4.31 -15.09
CA THR A 330 4.79 -2.98 -14.64
C THR A 330 5.71 -3.08 -13.42
N MET A 331 5.35 -3.91 -12.44
CA MET A 331 6.16 -4.12 -11.24
C MET A 331 7.50 -4.77 -11.57
N ALA A 332 7.49 -5.78 -12.42
CA ALA A 332 8.68 -6.48 -12.85
C ALA A 332 9.66 -5.55 -13.59
N GLN A 333 9.14 -4.68 -14.47
CA GLN A 333 9.95 -3.66 -15.14
C GLN A 333 10.56 -2.67 -14.12
N LEU A 334 9.77 -2.23 -13.14
CA LEU A 334 10.21 -1.30 -12.10
C LEU A 334 11.33 -1.92 -11.24
N VAL A 335 11.10 -3.13 -10.73
CA VAL A 335 12.09 -3.85 -9.91
C VAL A 335 13.38 -4.10 -10.70
N PHE A 336 13.26 -4.53 -11.97
CA PHE A 336 14.41 -4.76 -12.84
C PHE A 336 15.23 -3.49 -13.08
N SER A 337 14.57 -2.39 -13.46
CA SER A 337 15.25 -1.13 -13.81
C SER A 337 15.92 -0.46 -12.60
N THR A 338 15.43 -0.70 -11.40
CA THR A 338 15.99 -0.15 -10.15
C THR A 338 16.95 -1.10 -9.44
N GLN A 339 17.25 -2.27 -10.02
CA GLN A 339 18.06 -3.32 -9.38
C GLN A 339 17.47 -3.76 -8.02
N GLY A 340 16.15 -3.79 -7.96
CA GLY A 340 15.38 -4.27 -6.82
C GLY A 340 15.22 -5.79 -6.80
N GLU A 341 14.31 -6.28 -5.96
CA GLU A 341 14.06 -7.71 -5.81
C GLU A 341 12.60 -8.00 -5.44
N PHE A 342 12.08 -9.16 -5.85
CA PHE A 342 10.88 -9.75 -5.29
C PHE A 342 11.30 -10.82 -4.28
N LEU A 343 10.74 -10.75 -3.08
CA LEU A 343 11.01 -11.72 -2.01
C LEU A 343 9.71 -12.35 -1.52
N THR A 344 9.82 -13.54 -0.99
CA THR A 344 8.73 -14.21 -0.26
C THR A 344 9.12 -14.28 1.22
N PHE A 345 8.18 -13.90 2.09
CA PHE A 345 8.32 -14.10 3.53
C PHE A 345 7.36 -15.19 4.01
N ASP A 346 7.86 -16.09 4.87
CA ASP A 346 7.04 -17.11 5.50
C ASP A 346 6.01 -16.49 6.43
N GLU A 347 4.75 -16.48 5.99
CA GLU A 347 3.67 -15.84 6.71
C GLU A 347 3.36 -16.49 8.06
N THR A 348 3.79 -17.72 8.32
CA THR A 348 3.64 -18.36 9.64
C THR A 348 4.39 -17.58 10.73
N MET A 349 5.38 -16.79 10.34
CA MET A 349 6.21 -15.96 11.22
C MET A 349 5.59 -14.57 11.53
N HIS A 350 4.42 -14.23 10.97
CA HIS A 350 3.85 -12.89 11.10
C HIS A 350 3.61 -12.47 12.56
N VAL A 351 3.21 -13.40 13.44
CA VAL A 351 3.04 -13.13 14.88
C VAL A 351 4.37 -12.79 15.53
N SER A 352 5.43 -13.54 15.23
CA SER A 352 6.77 -13.31 15.80
C SER A 352 7.32 -11.94 15.39
N VAL A 353 7.10 -11.52 14.12
CA VAL A 353 7.45 -10.16 13.67
C VAL A 353 6.67 -9.11 14.44
N ALA A 354 5.35 -9.27 14.57
CA ALA A 354 4.50 -8.32 15.29
C ALA A 354 4.95 -8.15 16.75
N GLN A 355 5.31 -9.24 17.41
CA GLN A 355 5.80 -9.25 18.79
C GLN A 355 7.17 -8.56 18.91
N LEU A 356 8.09 -8.87 18.01
CA LEU A 356 9.41 -8.22 17.98
C LEU A 356 9.27 -6.70 17.85
N ILE A 357 8.46 -6.23 16.88
CA ILE A 357 8.23 -4.80 16.67
C ILE A 357 7.58 -4.16 17.89
N ALA A 358 6.55 -4.79 18.47
CA ALA A 358 5.88 -4.26 19.65
C ALA A 358 6.83 -4.18 20.86
N PHE A 359 7.68 -5.18 21.05
CA PHE A 359 8.64 -5.24 22.14
C PHE A 359 9.74 -4.17 22.04
N GLU A 360 10.31 -4.00 20.83
CA GLU A 360 11.47 -3.10 20.62
C GLU A 360 11.07 -1.63 20.42
N SER A 361 9.88 -1.36 19.86
CA SER A 361 9.49 -0.02 19.47
C SER A 361 8.15 0.47 20.05
N SER A 362 7.43 -0.37 20.80
CA SER A 362 6.06 -0.11 21.26
C SER A 362 5.05 0.12 20.11
N VAL A 363 5.39 -0.26 18.89
CA VAL A 363 4.54 -0.12 17.71
C VAL A 363 3.76 -1.42 17.48
N ARG A 364 2.44 -1.33 17.37
CA ARG A 364 1.57 -2.47 17.09
C ARG A 364 1.17 -2.44 15.61
N ILE A 365 1.86 -3.26 14.81
CA ILE A 365 1.64 -3.37 13.37
C ILE A 365 0.62 -4.47 13.05
N GLY A 366 -0.06 -4.33 11.90
CA GLY A 366 -0.99 -5.33 11.38
C GLY A 366 -0.30 -6.41 10.52
N PRO A 367 -1.04 -7.48 10.13
CA PRO A 367 -0.48 -8.64 9.44
C PRO A 367 0.26 -8.31 8.14
N ALA A 368 -0.28 -7.46 7.27
CA ALA A 368 0.40 -7.08 6.04
C ALA A 368 1.69 -6.28 6.31
N ALA A 369 1.72 -5.47 7.37
CA ALA A 369 2.94 -4.74 7.75
C ALA A 369 4.03 -5.69 8.29
N THR A 370 3.66 -6.81 8.93
CA THR A 370 4.64 -7.82 9.36
C THR A 370 5.37 -8.46 8.19
N ILE A 371 4.70 -8.62 7.05
CA ILE A 371 5.32 -9.15 5.82
C ILE A 371 6.37 -8.16 5.28
N ALA A 372 6.09 -6.85 5.34
CA ALA A 372 7.08 -5.84 4.92
C ALA A 372 8.33 -5.86 5.82
N VAL A 373 8.14 -5.96 7.15
CA VAL A 373 9.27 -6.08 8.10
C VAL A 373 9.97 -7.42 7.94
N GLY A 374 9.24 -8.51 7.77
CA GLY A 374 9.79 -9.83 7.46
C GLY A 374 10.68 -9.80 6.22
N GLY A 375 10.26 -9.03 5.20
CA GLY A 375 11.04 -8.79 4.00
C GLY A 375 12.41 -8.11 4.24
N PHE A 376 12.55 -7.32 5.29
CA PHE A 376 13.85 -6.79 5.68
C PHE A 376 14.82 -7.92 6.09
N PHE A 377 14.35 -8.88 6.89
CA PHE A 377 15.17 -10.03 7.28
C PHE A 377 15.51 -10.91 6.07
N GLU A 378 14.55 -11.14 5.17
CA GLU A 378 14.82 -11.88 3.93
C GLU A 378 15.80 -11.14 3.01
N ALA A 379 15.71 -9.80 2.95
CA ALA A 379 16.65 -8.98 2.18
C ALA A 379 18.09 -9.04 2.73
N LEU A 380 18.26 -9.14 4.06
CA LEU A 380 19.56 -9.40 4.70
C LEU A 380 20.09 -10.79 4.31
N LYS A 381 19.28 -11.84 4.46
CA LYS A 381 19.65 -13.22 4.11
C LYS A 381 20.02 -13.38 2.64
N ALA A 382 19.28 -12.71 1.76
CA ALA A 382 19.52 -12.74 0.32
C ALA A 382 20.67 -11.84 -0.15
N GLY A 383 21.33 -11.09 0.75
CA GLY A 383 22.40 -10.17 0.39
C GLY A 383 21.94 -8.98 -0.49
N CYS A 384 20.66 -8.62 -0.38
CA CYS A 384 20.07 -7.54 -1.17
C CYS A 384 20.39 -6.14 -0.64
N LEU A 385 20.91 -6.01 0.58
CA LEU A 385 21.23 -4.74 1.23
C LEU A 385 22.74 -4.50 1.26
N ARG A 386 23.13 -3.22 1.25
CA ARG A 386 24.53 -2.79 1.22
C ARG A 386 24.80 -1.81 2.37
N SER A 387 26.00 -1.87 2.96
CA SER A 387 26.39 -0.94 4.02
C SER A 387 26.31 0.51 3.55
N GLY A 388 25.85 1.39 4.42
CA GLY A 388 25.61 2.82 4.13
C GLY A 388 24.22 3.13 3.56
N GLU A 389 23.39 2.13 3.20
CA GLU A 389 22.07 2.37 2.64
C GLU A 389 21.03 2.83 3.67
N LYS A 390 20.14 3.69 3.21
CA LYS A 390 18.93 4.14 3.92
C LYS A 390 17.74 3.31 3.43
N VAL A 391 17.26 2.43 4.28
CA VAL A 391 16.17 1.51 3.99
C VAL A 391 14.88 2.04 4.58
N LEU A 392 13.84 2.25 3.77
CA LEU A 392 12.52 2.65 4.22
C LEU A 392 11.54 1.47 4.12
N ILE A 393 11.00 1.05 5.24
CA ILE A 393 10.00 -0.02 5.33
C ILE A 393 8.61 0.62 5.42
N ASN A 394 7.69 0.20 4.56
CA ASN A 394 6.30 0.65 4.60
C ASN A 394 5.49 -0.11 5.66
N ILE A 395 5.18 0.54 6.77
CA ILE A 395 4.24 0.01 7.78
C ILE A 395 2.81 0.31 7.32
N GLY A 396 2.30 -0.57 6.47
CA GLY A 396 1.08 -0.33 5.69
C GLY A 396 -0.24 -0.39 6.46
N GLU A 397 -0.24 -0.91 7.68
CA GLU A 397 -1.43 -1.01 8.54
C GLU A 397 -1.07 -1.22 10.01
N GLY A 398 -1.96 -0.79 10.90
CA GLY A 398 -1.89 -1.04 12.33
C GLY A 398 -2.66 -2.29 12.76
N SER A 399 -2.39 -2.76 13.99
CA SER A 399 -3.02 -3.97 14.57
C SER A 399 -4.53 -3.84 14.80
N GLN A 400 -5.07 -2.62 14.86
CA GLN A 400 -6.51 -2.38 14.98
C GLN A 400 -7.31 -2.97 13.81
N ARG A 401 -6.66 -3.27 12.70
CA ARG A 401 -7.27 -3.93 11.54
C ARG A 401 -7.36 -5.46 11.66
N ALA A 402 -6.67 -6.04 12.64
CA ALA A 402 -6.63 -7.48 12.87
C ALA A 402 -6.58 -7.76 14.37
N PRO A 403 -7.69 -7.58 15.10
CA PRO A 403 -7.74 -7.82 16.54
C PRO A 403 -7.36 -9.26 16.90
N GLU A 404 -7.57 -10.21 16.01
CA GLU A 404 -7.19 -11.63 16.16
C GLU A 404 -5.67 -11.78 16.31
N LEU A 405 -4.88 -10.95 15.64
CA LEU A 405 -3.41 -10.95 15.77
C LEU A 405 -2.98 -10.63 17.21
N LEU A 406 -3.66 -9.66 17.86
CA LEU A 406 -3.36 -9.33 19.25
C LEU A 406 -3.66 -10.49 20.18
N GLY A 407 -4.72 -11.26 19.93
CA GLY A 407 -5.02 -12.49 20.66
C GLY A 407 -3.93 -13.55 20.51
N GLN A 408 -3.33 -13.68 19.34
CA GLN A 408 -2.21 -14.60 19.09
C GLN A 408 -0.91 -14.17 19.78
N MET A 409 -0.77 -12.89 20.12
CA MET A 409 0.41 -12.35 20.82
C MET A 409 0.41 -12.57 22.33
N THR A 410 -0.55 -13.34 22.88
CA THR A 410 -0.69 -13.58 24.34
C THR A 410 0.04 -14.84 24.83
N TYR A 411 0.94 -15.42 24.06
CA TYR A 411 1.65 -16.66 24.43
C TYR A 411 2.54 -16.55 25.69
N THR A 412 2.81 -15.34 26.15
CA THR A 412 3.52 -15.10 27.42
C THR A 412 2.61 -15.26 28.63
N THR A 413 1.30 -15.35 28.44
CA THR A 413 0.32 -15.57 29.53
C THR A 413 0.52 -16.97 30.11
N ARG A 414 0.69 -17.04 31.42
CA ARG A 414 0.72 -18.30 32.18
C ARG A 414 -0.43 -18.31 33.17
N GLN A 415 -1.13 -19.42 33.25
CA GLN A 415 -2.08 -19.65 34.35
C GLN A 415 -1.30 -20.17 35.53
N VAL A 416 -1.43 -19.52 36.69
CA VAL A 416 -0.74 -19.86 37.92
C VAL A 416 -1.76 -19.93 39.06
N SER A 417 -1.52 -20.84 40.03
CA SER A 417 -2.36 -21.03 41.21
C SER A 417 -1.69 -20.52 42.50
N SER A 418 -0.40 -20.27 42.45
CA SER A 418 0.37 -19.76 43.59
C SER A 418 1.46 -18.78 43.13
N VAL A 419 1.99 -17.98 44.07
CA VAL A 419 3.10 -17.07 43.82
C VAL A 419 4.40 -17.81 43.49
N ASP A 420 4.54 -19.05 43.96
CA ASP A 420 5.75 -19.88 43.72
C ASP A 420 5.89 -20.28 42.26
N GLU A 421 4.77 -20.25 41.50
CA GLU A 421 4.76 -20.48 40.06
C GLU A 421 5.09 -19.23 39.25
N CYS A 422 5.13 -18.05 39.90
CA CYS A 422 5.42 -16.77 39.28
C CYS A 422 6.94 -16.54 39.20
N MET A 423 7.53 -16.86 38.06
CA MET A 423 8.95 -16.59 37.83
C MET A 423 9.19 -15.15 37.44
N PRO A 424 10.22 -14.48 38.03
CA PRO A 424 10.63 -13.15 37.56
C PRO A 424 10.95 -13.18 36.07
N SER A 425 10.55 -12.11 35.34
CA SER A 425 10.84 -12.01 33.92
C SER A 425 12.27 -11.53 33.69
N ASP A 426 13.01 -12.24 32.83
CA ASP A 426 14.26 -11.73 32.26
C ASP A 426 13.96 -11.13 30.88
N ARG A 427 13.95 -9.79 30.81
CA ARG A 427 13.69 -9.06 29.57
C ARG A 427 14.73 -9.37 28.47
N ASN A 428 15.99 -9.60 28.83
CA ASN A 428 17.04 -9.90 27.86
C ASN A 428 16.85 -11.29 27.28
N HIS A 429 16.56 -12.28 28.12
CA HIS A 429 16.25 -13.62 27.64
C HIS A 429 15.03 -13.65 26.72
N TYR A 430 13.98 -12.90 27.04
CA TYR A 430 12.80 -12.75 26.20
C TYR A 430 13.14 -12.08 24.86
N ARG A 431 13.97 -11.03 24.88
CA ARG A 431 14.48 -10.38 23.68
C ARG A 431 15.21 -11.36 22.76
N GLU A 432 16.11 -12.18 23.30
CA GLU A 432 16.83 -13.20 22.55
C GLU A 432 15.89 -14.22 21.88
N GLN A 433 14.86 -14.66 22.60
CA GLN A 433 13.84 -15.56 22.04
C GLN A 433 13.11 -14.93 20.86
N LEU A 434 12.77 -13.65 20.91
CA LEU A 434 12.09 -12.93 19.82
C LEU A 434 12.95 -12.82 18.56
N TYR A 435 14.27 -12.66 18.69
CA TYR A 435 15.18 -12.59 17.54
C TYR A 435 15.56 -13.94 16.96
N ARG A 436 15.46 -15.01 17.75
CA ARG A 436 15.90 -16.35 17.34
C ARG A 436 15.40 -16.82 15.97
N PRO A 437 14.12 -16.57 15.59
CA PRO A 437 13.61 -16.99 14.27
C PRO A 437 14.25 -16.28 13.08
N PHE A 438 14.88 -15.11 13.31
CA PHE A 438 15.42 -14.24 12.25
C PHE A 438 16.95 -14.33 12.13
N LEU A 439 17.61 -15.11 12.98
CA LEU A 439 19.06 -15.29 12.94
C LEU A 439 19.48 -15.95 11.61
N PRO A 440 20.73 -15.68 11.13
CA PRO A 440 21.29 -16.28 9.93
C PRO A 440 21.29 -17.81 9.95
#